data_6e14274e12a67b15909d06a1d32f5408
#
_entry.id   6e14274e12a67b15909d06a1d32f5408
#
_cell.length_a   1.000
_cell.length_b   1.000
_cell.length_c   1.000
_cell.angle_alpha   90.00
_cell.angle_beta   90.00
_cell.angle_gamma   90.00
#
_symmetry.space_group_name_H-M   'P 1'
#
loop_
_entity.id
_entity.type
_entity.pdbx_description
1 polymer ?
#
loop_
_entity_poly.entity_id
_entity_poly.type
_entity_poly.pdbx_seq_one_letter_code
_entity_poly.pdbx_strand_id
1 'polypeptide(L)'
;MFVDSVELTMSSGKGGAGAISFWTEKFVVNGGPDGGDGGRGGSIFFKVDNNTDTLSALRGRHHIKAENGRPGEGRKCYGRKGQDTIITVPPGTTVIDMETGEELLDLVTEGEEILFLEGGKGGLGNMHFKNSSNQRPTYAQPGLPGITKQIRLEMKLIADVGLVGYPNVGKSTLIATLSNARPQVANYEFTTLTPKLGVVHLGDYDSFMMADIPGIIEGASDGRGLGLEFLKHIERTKTLLLMIDAANYREMKYQYETLLVELQRYSETLATRKYAVAITKIDSLSLEEVNQLVETFLSDIGLKKNDMLTQYKLNEGYVSYGFQKDFGVALPQNEPIFVLPISSVAHVNTESLRYALGDLVKHVKEENEEK
;
A
#
# COMPACT_ATOMS: atom_id res chain seq x y z
N MET A 1 10.94 -6.02 9.56
CA MET A 1 11.03 -7.04 8.50
C MET A 1 9.80 -6.89 7.64
N PHE A 2 9.97 -6.60 6.37
CA PHE A 2 8.89 -6.38 5.42
C PHE A 2 8.16 -7.71 5.15
N VAL A 3 6.84 -7.70 5.18
CA VAL A 3 5.99 -8.86 4.87
C VAL A 3 4.99 -8.41 3.83
N ASP A 4 5.12 -8.96 2.63
CA ASP A 4 4.33 -8.63 1.45
C ASP A 4 3.18 -9.61 1.18
N SER A 5 3.25 -10.80 1.78
CA SER A 5 2.23 -11.82 1.64
C SER A 5 1.98 -12.55 2.96
N VAL A 6 0.71 -12.81 3.27
CA VAL A 6 0.29 -13.57 4.46
C VAL A 6 -0.90 -14.45 4.11
N GLU A 7 -0.81 -15.73 4.46
CA GLU A 7 -1.91 -16.67 4.34
C GLU A 7 -2.70 -16.78 5.65
N LEU A 8 -4.02 -16.66 5.55
CA LEU A 8 -4.93 -16.59 6.68
C LEU A 8 -6.17 -17.44 6.45
N THR A 9 -6.59 -18.15 7.48
CA THR A 9 -7.93 -18.73 7.55
C THR A 9 -8.81 -17.79 8.35
N MET A 10 -9.82 -17.22 7.72
CA MET A 10 -10.75 -16.28 8.35
C MET A 10 -12.11 -16.91 8.54
N SER A 11 -12.69 -16.74 9.72
CA SER A 11 -14.01 -17.28 10.05
C SER A 11 -14.86 -16.21 10.73
N SER A 12 -16.02 -15.91 10.16
CA SER A 12 -17.02 -15.08 10.85
C SER A 12 -17.67 -15.88 11.99
N GLY A 13 -18.28 -15.16 12.94
CA GLY A 13 -18.94 -15.76 14.08
C GLY A 13 -20.20 -16.53 13.69
N LYS A 14 -20.47 -17.63 14.35
CA LYS A 14 -21.75 -18.37 14.27
C LYS A 14 -22.83 -17.57 15.00
N GLY A 15 -24.06 -17.57 14.51
CA GLY A 15 -25.23 -17.07 15.24
C GLY A 15 -25.57 -17.93 16.47
N GLY A 16 -26.02 -17.31 17.52
CA GLY A 16 -26.54 -17.97 18.73
C GLY A 16 -27.86 -18.71 18.42
N ALA A 17 -28.13 -19.80 19.12
CA ALA A 17 -29.42 -20.48 19.01
C ALA A 17 -30.55 -19.67 19.66
N GLY A 18 -31.76 -19.76 19.13
CA GLY A 18 -32.95 -19.31 19.82
C GLY A 18 -33.25 -20.15 21.07
N ALA A 19 -33.87 -19.56 22.06
CA ALA A 19 -34.23 -20.23 23.31
C ALA A 19 -35.60 -20.93 23.22
N ILE A 20 -35.70 -22.02 23.95
CA ILE A 20 -36.98 -22.65 24.26
C ILE A 20 -37.27 -22.35 25.72
N SER A 21 -38.22 -21.47 25.96
CA SER A 21 -38.61 -21.09 27.33
C SER A 21 -40.11 -20.81 27.38
N PHE A 22 -40.69 -20.95 28.56
CA PHE A 22 -42.10 -20.72 28.85
C PHE A 22 -42.22 -19.82 30.05
N TRP A 23 -43.13 -18.86 29.97
CA TRP A 23 -43.43 -17.96 31.06
C TRP A 23 -43.84 -18.71 32.32
N THR A 24 -43.22 -18.43 33.43
CA THR A 24 -43.49 -19.08 34.71
C THR A 24 -43.68 -17.99 35.77
N GLU A 25 -44.88 -17.97 36.39
CA GLU A 25 -45.21 -17.12 37.54
C GLU A 25 -46.02 -17.86 38.56
N LYS A 26 -46.11 -17.30 39.78
CA LYS A 26 -46.97 -17.82 40.83
C LYS A 26 -48.43 -17.85 40.35
N PHE A 27 -49.04 -19.01 40.37
CA PHE A 27 -50.42 -19.29 39.89
C PHE A 27 -50.59 -19.37 38.36
N VAL A 28 -49.53 -19.29 37.53
CA VAL A 28 -49.58 -19.53 36.08
C VAL A 28 -49.04 -20.94 35.79
N VAL A 29 -49.92 -21.93 35.66
CA VAL A 29 -49.54 -23.33 35.46
C VAL A 29 -49.04 -23.56 34.03
N ASN A 30 -49.61 -22.86 33.03
CA ASN A 30 -49.34 -23.04 31.61
C ASN A 30 -49.02 -21.70 30.94
N GLY A 31 -47.84 -21.12 31.24
CA GLY A 31 -47.38 -19.93 30.55
C GLY A 31 -47.12 -20.11 29.06
N GLY A 32 -47.27 -19.07 28.29
CA GLY A 32 -46.94 -19.03 26.86
C GLY A 32 -45.43 -19.11 26.59
N PRO A 33 -45.04 -19.37 25.33
CA PRO A 33 -43.63 -19.37 24.95
C PRO A 33 -43.03 -17.94 25.10
N ASP A 34 -41.86 -17.85 25.72
CA ASP A 34 -41.15 -16.62 26.01
C ASP A 34 -39.64 -16.71 25.71
N GLY A 35 -39.21 -17.70 24.96
CA GLY A 35 -37.83 -17.83 24.54
C GLY A 35 -37.42 -16.73 23.56
N GLY A 36 -36.31 -16.03 23.89
CA GLY A 36 -35.73 -14.97 23.07
C GLY A 36 -34.87 -15.52 21.91
N ASP A 37 -34.56 -14.66 20.96
CA ASP A 37 -33.72 -15.01 19.80
C ASP A 37 -32.26 -15.07 20.17
N GLY A 38 -31.47 -15.86 19.46
CA GLY A 38 -30.02 -15.85 19.53
C GLY A 38 -29.42 -14.56 18.92
N GLY A 39 -28.28 -14.15 19.44
CA GLY A 39 -27.51 -13.03 18.89
C GLY A 39 -26.88 -13.38 17.53
N ARG A 40 -26.70 -12.40 16.66
CA ARG A 40 -25.93 -12.54 15.43
C ARG A 40 -24.45 -12.80 15.78
N GLY A 41 -23.73 -13.61 15.01
CA GLY A 41 -22.27 -13.71 15.06
C GLY A 41 -21.58 -12.45 14.57
N GLY A 42 -20.36 -12.19 15.03
CA GLY A 42 -19.51 -11.08 14.55
C GLY A 42 -19.12 -11.27 13.10
N SER A 43 -19.00 -10.17 12.38
CA SER A 43 -18.51 -10.09 11.00
C SER A 43 -17.01 -9.80 10.97
N ILE A 44 -16.37 -10.00 9.81
CA ILE A 44 -14.98 -9.61 9.57
C ILE A 44 -14.98 -8.48 8.53
N PHE A 45 -14.27 -7.41 8.88
CA PHE A 45 -14.07 -6.24 8.04
C PHE A 45 -12.59 -6.05 7.75
N PHE A 46 -12.26 -5.56 6.56
CA PHE A 46 -10.96 -4.96 6.26
C PHE A 46 -11.07 -3.45 6.37
N LYS A 47 -10.05 -2.84 6.94
CA LYS A 47 -9.90 -1.38 7.01
C LYS A 47 -8.55 -0.99 6.44
N VAL A 48 -8.55 -0.08 5.47
CA VAL A 48 -7.32 0.47 4.87
C VAL A 48 -6.79 1.61 5.75
N ASP A 49 -5.49 1.56 6.08
CA ASP A 49 -4.83 2.57 6.91
C ASP A 49 -3.44 2.88 6.35
N ASN A 50 -3.22 4.14 5.96
CA ASN A 50 -1.96 4.63 5.43
C ASN A 50 -0.79 4.62 6.44
N ASN A 51 -1.09 4.53 7.74
CA ASN A 51 -0.06 4.39 8.77
C ASN A 51 0.49 2.96 8.89
N THR A 52 -0.05 2.03 8.09
CA THR A 52 0.38 0.64 8.05
C THR A 52 1.16 0.40 6.76
N ASP A 53 2.48 0.21 6.85
CA ASP A 53 3.37 0.06 5.69
C ASP A 53 3.55 -1.40 5.24
N THR A 54 3.16 -2.38 6.06
CA THR A 54 3.40 -3.81 5.81
C THR A 54 2.34 -4.71 6.43
N LEU A 55 2.22 -5.95 5.96
CA LEU A 55 1.39 -6.99 6.57
C LEU A 55 2.04 -7.65 7.81
N SER A 56 3.12 -7.08 8.36
CA SER A 56 3.88 -7.66 9.47
C SER A 56 3.04 -7.89 10.74
N ALA A 57 2.04 -7.06 11.00
CA ALA A 57 1.11 -7.21 12.13
C ALA A 57 0.26 -8.49 12.06
N LEU A 58 0.10 -9.06 10.86
CA LEU A 58 -0.64 -10.29 10.61
C LEU A 58 0.26 -11.53 10.55
N ARG A 59 1.59 -11.33 10.55
CA ARG A 59 2.57 -12.42 10.52
C ARG A 59 2.42 -13.31 11.75
N GLY A 60 2.34 -14.63 11.51
CA GLY A 60 2.17 -15.63 12.57
C GLY A 60 0.73 -15.79 13.07
N ARG A 61 -0.22 -15.04 12.55
CA ARG A 61 -1.64 -15.25 12.76
C ARG A 61 -2.18 -16.13 11.62
N HIS A 62 -2.33 -17.43 11.87
CA HIS A 62 -2.88 -18.33 10.85
C HIS A 62 -4.40 -18.37 10.84
N HIS A 63 -5.02 -18.06 11.96
CA HIS A 63 -6.48 -18.10 12.11
C HIS A 63 -7.00 -16.82 12.73
N ILE A 64 -7.95 -16.18 12.06
CA ILE A 64 -8.69 -15.03 12.58
C ILE A 64 -10.16 -15.39 12.64
N LYS A 65 -10.75 -15.29 13.83
CA LYS A 65 -12.14 -15.66 14.05
C LYS A 65 -12.87 -14.54 14.79
N ALA A 66 -14.01 -14.11 14.24
CA ALA A 66 -14.93 -13.22 14.94
C ALA A 66 -15.74 -13.95 16.01
N GLU A 67 -16.24 -13.20 17.00
CA GLU A 67 -16.98 -13.74 18.13
C GLU A 67 -18.33 -14.36 17.70
N ASN A 68 -18.69 -15.48 18.31
CA ASN A 68 -20.00 -16.08 18.07
C ASN A 68 -21.09 -15.28 18.80
N GLY A 69 -22.29 -15.24 18.22
CA GLY A 69 -23.47 -14.75 18.93
C GLY A 69 -23.85 -15.67 20.11
N ARG A 70 -24.31 -15.08 21.19
CA ARG A 70 -24.79 -15.84 22.34
C ARG A 70 -26.21 -16.38 22.09
N PRO A 71 -26.56 -17.54 22.66
CA PRO A 71 -27.92 -18.04 22.58
C PRO A 71 -28.90 -17.08 23.26
N GLY A 72 -30.15 -17.10 22.84
CA GLY A 72 -31.24 -16.46 23.52
C GLY A 72 -31.54 -17.11 24.88
N GLU A 73 -32.25 -16.39 25.72
CA GLU A 73 -32.64 -16.86 27.06
C GLU A 73 -34.16 -16.72 27.24
N GLY A 74 -34.68 -17.18 28.38
CA GLY A 74 -36.10 -17.00 28.76
C GLY A 74 -36.47 -15.56 28.96
N ARG A 75 -37.76 -15.29 29.21
CA ARG A 75 -38.32 -13.97 29.41
C ARG A 75 -38.06 -12.97 28.28
N LYS A 76 -38.06 -13.48 27.06
CA LYS A 76 -37.81 -12.73 25.80
C LYS A 76 -36.44 -12.04 25.76
N CYS A 77 -35.45 -12.56 26.51
CA CYS A 77 -34.09 -12.02 26.49
C CYS A 77 -33.34 -12.49 25.24
N TYR A 78 -32.94 -11.51 24.41
CA TYR A 78 -32.15 -11.80 23.20
C TYR A 78 -30.70 -12.08 23.55
N GLY A 79 -30.09 -13.02 22.83
CA GLY A 79 -28.66 -13.28 22.93
C GLY A 79 -27.82 -12.06 22.48
N ARG A 80 -26.70 -11.82 23.17
CA ARG A 80 -25.77 -10.76 22.80
C ARG A 80 -25.17 -11.05 21.41
N LYS A 81 -25.06 -10.01 20.59
CA LYS A 81 -24.31 -10.08 19.30
C LYS A 81 -22.83 -10.36 19.56
N GLY A 82 -22.22 -11.18 18.73
CA GLY A 82 -20.77 -11.33 18.67
C GLY A 82 -20.11 -10.03 18.21
N GLN A 83 -18.91 -9.76 18.74
CA GLN A 83 -18.11 -8.61 18.33
C GLN A 83 -17.58 -8.81 16.91
N ASP A 84 -17.68 -7.74 16.09
CA ASP A 84 -17.07 -7.70 14.77
C ASP A 84 -15.55 -7.58 14.90
N THR A 85 -14.82 -8.14 13.94
CA THR A 85 -13.35 -8.11 13.89
C THR A 85 -12.93 -7.24 12.72
N ILE A 86 -12.17 -6.18 13.00
CA ILE A 86 -11.61 -5.30 11.99
C ILE A 86 -10.13 -5.65 11.80
N ILE A 87 -9.72 -5.86 10.55
CA ILE A 87 -8.36 -6.17 10.17
C ILE A 87 -7.82 -4.97 9.39
N THR A 88 -6.82 -4.31 9.98
CA THR A 88 -6.17 -3.17 9.36
C THR A 88 -5.10 -3.66 8.39
N VAL A 89 -5.12 -3.14 7.17
CA VAL A 89 -4.19 -3.47 6.09
C VAL A 89 -3.68 -2.20 5.42
N PRO A 90 -2.46 -2.23 4.85
CA PRO A 90 -1.94 -1.11 4.06
C PRO A 90 -2.73 -0.95 2.75
N PRO A 91 -2.75 0.28 2.16
CA PRO A 91 -3.34 0.50 0.85
C PRO A 91 -2.63 -0.32 -0.22
N GLY A 92 -3.40 -0.80 -1.21
CA GLY A 92 -2.90 -1.69 -2.26
C GLY A 92 -2.76 -3.16 -1.85
N THR A 93 -3.40 -3.55 -0.74
CA THR A 93 -3.52 -4.96 -0.36
C THR A 93 -4.61 -5.64 -1.18
N THR A 94 -4.27 -6.74 -1.84
CA THR A 94 -5.21 -7.59 -2.56
C THR A 94 -5.57 -8.81 -1.70
N VAL A 95 -6.83 -9.17 -1.70
CA VAL A 95 -7.35 -10.37 -1.03
C VAL A 95 -7.62 -11.43 -2.10
N ILE A 96 -6.89 -12.53 -2.04
CA ILE A 96 -6.97 -13.63 -3.01
C ILE A 96 -7.56 -14.85 -2.31
N ASP A 97 -8.54 -15.50 -2.95
CA ASP A 97 -9.09 -16.76 -2.49
C ASP A 97 -8.09 -17.91 -2.80
N MET A 98 -7.68 -18.65 -1.78
CA MET A 98 -6.69 -19.73 -1.98
C MET A 98 -7.28 -20.97 -2.66
N GLU A 99 -8.60 -21.14 -2.67
CA GLU A 99 -9.25 -22.29 -3.31
C GLU A 99 -9.42 -22.05 -4.83
N THR A 100 -9.80 -20.83 -5.22
CA THR A 100 -10.08 -20.49 -6.62
C THR A 100 -8.95 -19.74 -7.30
N GLY A 101 -8.06 -19.11 -6.55
CA GLY A 101 -7.02 -18.19 -7.05
C GLY A 101 -7.58 -16.85 -7.54
N GLU A 102 -8.87 -16.58 -7.31
CA GLU A 102 -9.50 -15.33 -7.73
C GLU A 102 -9.21 -14.18 -6.79
N GLU A 103 -9.04 -13.00 -7.33
CA GLU A 103 -8.95 -11.75 -6.59
C GLU A 103 -10.35 -11.36 -6.09
N LEU A 104 -10.55 -11.40 -4.75
CA LEU A 104 -11.83 -11.08 -4.13
C LEU A 104 -12.01 -9.59 -3.87
N LEU A 105 -10.95 -8.91 -3.43
CA LEU A 105 -10.95 -7.48 -3.09
C LEU A 105 -9.60 -6.85 -3.43
N ASP A 106 -9.64 -5.59 -3.89
CA ASP A 106 -8.46 -4.72 -4.02
C ASP A 106 -8.66 -3.50 -3.10
N LEU A 107 -7.87 -3.45 -2.02
CA LEU A 107 -8.03 -2.50 -0.91
C LEU A 107 -7.08 -1.32 -1.13
N VAL A 108 -7.54 -0.26 -1.81
CA VAL A 108 -6.69 0.87 -2.23
C VAL A 108 -7.02 2.16 -1.49
N THR A 109 -8.31 2.42 -1.22
CA THR A 109 -8.80 3.72 -0.71
C THR A 109 -8.58 3.84 0.79
N GLU A 110 -7.89 4.88 1.24
CA GLU A 110 -7.66 5.15 2.66
C GLU A 110 -8.96 5.31 3.44
N GLY A 111 -8.98 4.76 4.66
CA GLY A 111 -10.11 4.85 5.57
C GLY A 111 -11.31 3.98 5.16
N GLU A 112 -11.27 3.34 4.01
CA GLU A 112 -12.33 2.46 3.55
C GLU A 112 -12.44 1.24 4.47
N GLU A 113 -13.67 0.94 4.90
CA GLU A 113 -14.01 -0.23 5.70
C GLU A 113 -14.95 -1.14 4.93
N ILE A 114 -14.46 -2.31 4.52
CA ILE A 114 -15.18 -3.25 3.66
C ILE A 114 -15.59 -4.48 4.45
N LEU A 115 -16.89 -4.84 4.41
CA LEU A 115 -17.39 -6.10 4.94
C LEU A 115 -16.87 -7.25 4.07
N PHE A 116 -16.08 -8.15 4.66
CA PHE A 116 -15.55 -9.32 3.96
C PHE A 116 -16.35 -10.59 4.25
N LEU A 117 -16.56 -10.94 5.53
CA LEU A 117 -17.33 -12.12 5.92
C LEU A 117 -18.45 -11.73 6.86
N GLU A 118 -19.70 -11.95 6.45
CA GLU A 118 -20.87 -11.69 7.28
C GLU A 118 -21.02 -12.74 8.37
N GLY A 119 -21.31 -12.29 9.60
CA GLY A 119 -21.62 -13.18 10.72
C GLY A 119 -22.94 -13.93 10.54
N GLY A 120 -23.01 -15.15 11.05
CA GLY A 120 -24.21 -15.99 11.00
C GLY A 120 -25.38 -15.34 11.74
N LYS A 121 -26.57 -15.40 11.17
CA LYS A 121 -27.80 -14.90 11.81
C LYS A 121 -28.15 -15.73 13.04
N GLY A 122 -28.61 -15.05 14.09
CA GLY A 122 -29.18 -15.72 15.26
C GLY A 122 -30.45 -16.49 14.96
N GLY A 123 -30.65 -17.61 15.65
CA GLY A 123 -31.84 -18.40 15.53
C GLY A 123 -33.03 -17.77 16.26
N LEU A 124 -34.23 -17.97 15.76
CA LEU A 124 -35.47 -17.46 16.37
C LEU A 124 -35.86 -18.33 17.60
N GLY A 125 -36.27 -17.67 18.67
CA GLY A 125 -36.81 -18.28 19.87
C GLY A 125 -38.18 -18.89 19.65
N ASN A 126 -38.62 -19.80 20.56
CA ASN A 126 -39.89 -20.48 20.44
C ASN A 126 -41.10 -19.54 20.41
N MET A 127 -41.00 -18.31 20.91
CA MET A 127 -42.11 -17.35 20.86
C MET A 127 -42.56 -16.99 19.43
N HIS A 128 -41.65 -17.07 18.43
CA HIS A 128 -41.97 -16.79 17.03
C HIS A 128 -42.78 -17.90 16.34
N PHE A 129 -42.80 -19.13 16.91
CA PHE A 129 -43.45 -20.25 16.33
C PHE A 129 -44.84 -20.53 16.93
N LYS A 130 -45.29 -19.64 17.83
CA LYS A 130 -46.65 -19.69 18.37
C LYS A 130 -47.67 -19.34 17.29
N ASN A 131 -48.63 -20.22 17.13
CA ASN A 131 -49.79 -20.02 16.25
C ASN A 131 -51.07 -20.61 16.85
N SER A 132 -52.21 -20.52 16.16
CA SER A 132 -53.49 -21.02 16.62
C SER A 132 -53.52 -22.52 16.89
N SER A 133 -52.78 -23.29 16.09
CA SER A 133 -52.69 -24.75 16.21
C SER A 133 -51.61 -25.22 17.18
N ASN A 134 -50.54 -24.42 17.37
CA ASN A 134 -49.44 -24.73 18.27
C ASN A 134 -49.17 -23.53 19.22
N GLN A 135 -49.88 -23.52 20.34
CA GLN A 135 -49.78 -22.41 21.31
C GLN A 135 -48.55 -22.50 22.21
N ARG A 136 -47.90 -23.69 22.28
CA ARG A 136 -46.72 -23.96 23.12
C ARG A 136 -45.63 -24.69 22.33
N PRO A 137 -44.99 -24.04 21.33
CA PRO A 137 -43.93 -24.64 20.58
C PRO A 137 -42.73 -25.02 21.48
N THR A 138 -42.31 -26.26 21.38
CA THR A 138 -41.19 -26.86 22.14
C THR A 138 -39.88 -26.87 21.31
N TYR A 139 -39.81 -26.10 20.28
CA TYR A 139 -38.66 -25.97 19.39
C TYR A 139 -38.29 -24.49 19.14
N ALA A 140 -37.04 -24.25 18.88
CA ALA A 140 -36.47 -22.98 18.47
C ALA A 140 -35.53 -23.22 17.31
N GLN A 141 -35.17 -22.18 16.61
CA GLN A 141 -34.27 -22.25 15.47
C GLN A 141 -32.81 -22.23 15.91
N PRO A 142 -31.93 -23.10 15.39
CA PRO A 142 -30.48 -22.95 15.59
C PRO A 142 -29.97 -21.70 14.90
N GLY A 143 -28.92 -21.11 15.45
CA GLY A 143 -28.21 -20.03 14.75
C GLY A 143 -27.51 -20.54 13.49
N LEU A 144 -27.46 -19.71 12.48
CA LEU A 144 -26.76 -20.04 11.22
C LEU A 144 -25.25 -20.10 11.45
N PRO A 145 -24.53 -20.97 10.74
CA PRO A 145 -23.07 -21.02 10.80
C PRO A 145 -22.46 -19.70 10.28
N GLY A 146 -21.26 -19.38 10.71
CA GLY A 146 -20.44 -18.35 10.08
C GLY A 146 -19.82 -18.89 8.77
N ILE A 147 -19.23 -17.97 8.01
CA ILE A 147 -18.53 -18.27 6.76
C ILE A 147 -17.05 -18.40 7.07
N THR A 148 -16.39 -19.42 6.53
CA THR A 148 -14.94 -19.60 6.63
C THR A 148 -14.34 -19.55 5.24
N LYS A 149 -13.24 -18.78 5.07
CA LYS A 149 -12.46 -18.73 3.84
C LYS A 149 -10.97 -18.79 4.14
N GLN A 150 -10.23 -19.46 3.27
CA GLN A 150 -8.77 -19.41 3.23
C GLN A 150 -8.37 -18.40 2.20
N ILE A 151 -7.64 -17.38 2.64
CA ILE A 151 -7.22 -16.28 1.79
C ILE A 151 -5.74 -16.06 1.89
N ARG A 152 -5.19 -15.48 0.83
CA ARG A 152 -3.87 -14.87 0.81
C ARG A 152 -4.05 -13.37 0.67
N LEU A 153 -3.46 -12.63 1.59
CA LEU A 153 -3.28 -11.19 1.46
C LEU A 153 -1.95 -10.96 0.74
N GLU A 154 -1.99 -10.26 -0.37
CA GLU A 154 -0.79 -9.85 -1.10
C GLU A 154 -0.79 -8.33 -1.18
N MET A 155 0.31 -7.72 -0.75
CA MET A 155 0.52 -6.30 -0.96
C MET A 155 1.08 -6.13 -2.37
N LYS A 156 0.26 -5.60 -3.29
CA LYS A 156 0.75 -5.15 -4.59
C LYS A 156 1.70 -3.99 -4.32
N LEU A 157 2.97 -4.20 -4.63
CA LEU A 157 4.05 -3.27 -4.30
C LEU A 157 3.74 -1.89 -4.84
N ILE A 158 3.45 -0.96 -3.94
CA ILE A 158 3.36 0.45 -4.26
C ILE A 158 4.61 1.09 -3.67
N ALA A 159 5.62 1.29 -4.50
CA ALA A 159 6.69 2.20 -4.12
C ALA A 159 6.19 3.62 -4.34
N ASP A 160 6.41 4.50 -3.38
CA ASP A 160 6.12 5.91 -3.57
C ASP A 160 7.06 6.51 -4.62
N VAL A 161 8.33 6.08 -4.63
CA VAL A 161 9.37 6.55 -5.57
C VAL A 161 9.97 5.37 -6.33
N GLY A 162 9.82 5.37 -7.65
CA GLY A 162 10.51 4.44 -8.56
C GLY A 162 11.86 5.00 -9.05
N LEU A 163 12.96 4.26 -8.86
CA LEU A 163 14.27 4.63 -9.38
C LEU A 163 14.47 4.14 -10.80
N VAL A 164 14.75 5.04 -11.72
CA VAL A 164 14.98 4.75 -13.13
C VAL A 164 16.36 5.27 -13.54
N GLY A 165 17.13 4.47 -14.22
CA GLY A 165 18.49 4.87 -14.67
C GLY A 165 19.28 3.71 -15.23
N TYR A 166 20.36 4.05 -15.91
CA TYR A 166 21.26 3.08 -16.53
C TYR A 166 21.82 2.06 -15.52
N PRO A 167 22.24 0.87 -15.97
CA PRO A 167 23.01 -0.03 -15.13
C PRO A 167 24.21 0.68 -14.50
N ASN A 168 24.49 0.36 -13.24
CA ASN A 168 25.59 0.93 -12.48
C ASN A 168 25.56 2.46 -12.24
N VAL A 169 24.44 3.14 -12.48
CA VAL A 169 24.26 4.56 -12.17
C VAL A 169 24.22 4.84 -10.66
N GLY A 170 24.06 3.80 -9.84
CA GLY A 170 24.04 3.92 -8.37
C GLY A 170 22.68 3.74 -7.72
N LYS A 171 21.64 3.23 -8.42
CA LYS A 171 20.29 3.02 -7.85
C LYS A 171 20.28 2.26 -6.54
N SER A 172 20.87 1.08 -6.53
CA SER A 172 20.92 0.23 -5.32
C SER A 172 21.76 0.83 -4.19
N THR A 173 22.80 1.60 -4.53
CA THR A 173 23.62 2.33 -3.56
C THR A 173 22.80 3.45 -2.93
N LEU A 174 22.05 4.19 -3.73
CA LEU A 174 21.16 5.26 -3.23
C LEU A 174 20.12 4.72 -2.27
N ILE A 175 19.45 3.62 -2.61
CA ILE A 175 18.49 2.96 -1.69
C ILE A 175 19.19 2.59 -0.37
N ALA A 176 20.37 1.98 -0.44
CA ALA A 176 21.11 1.60 0.76
C ALA A 176 21.53 2.81 1.62
N THR A 177 21.83 3.93 0.98
CA THR A 177 22.25 5.17 1.66
C THR A 177 21.08 5.88 2.35
N LEU A 178 19.92 5.93 1.69
CA LEU A 178 18.73 6.65 2.19
C LEU A 178 17.87 5.82 3.13
N SER A 179 17.87 4.48 2.99
CA SER A 179 17.12 3.61 3.89
C SER A 179 17.95 3.29 5.14
N ASN A 180 17.36 3.49 6.33
CA ASN A 180 18.01 3.16 7.61
C ASN A 180 18.12 1.64 7.85
N ALA A 181 17.48 0.82 7.03
CA ALA A 181 17.55 -0.63 7.07
C ALA A 181 18.32 -1.16 5.85
N ARG A 182 18.93 -2.34 5.96
CA ARG A 182 19.50 -3.02 4.79
C ARG A 182 18.42 -3.17 3.74
N PRO A 183 18.65 -2.75 2.47
CA PRO A 183 17.71 -2.92 1.38
C PRO A 183 17.20 -4.36 1.38
N GLN A 184 15.90 -4.55 1.39
CA GLN A 184 15.33 -5.88 1.35
C GLN A 184 15.22 -6.31 -0.11
N VAL A 185 15.67 -7.52 -0.36
CA VAL A 185 15.47 -8.20 -1.64
C VAL A 185 14.10 -8.87 -1.55
N ALA A 186 13.15 -8.38 -2.30
CA ALA A 186 11.83 -9.01 -2.39
C ALA A 186 11.91 -10.10 -3.48
N ASN A 187 11.78 -11.36 -3.07
CA ASN A 187 11.71 -12.49 -4.00
C ASN A 187 10.25 -12.65 -4.44
N TYR A 188 9.91 -12.10 -5.59
CA TYR A 188 8.62 -12.37 -6.22
C TYR A 188 8.74 -13.57 -7.14
N GLU A 189 7.89 -14.57 -6.98
CA GLU A 189 7.90 -15.82 -7.77
C GLU A 189 7.72 -15.58 -9.27
N PHE A 190 7.19 -14.40 -9.65
CA PHE A 190 6.94 -13.99 -11.02
C PHE A 190 8.00 -13.04 -11.61
N THR A 191 9.11 -12.73 -10.89
CA THR A 191 10.18 -11.86 -11.38
C THR A 191 11.47 -12.62 -11.60
N THR A 192 12.05 -12.47 -12.80
CA THR A 192 13.42 -12.95 -13.10
C THR A 192 14.48 -12.00 -12.55
N LEU A 193 14.10 -10.75 -12.23
CA LEU A 193 14.94 -9.72 -11.63
C LEU A 193 14.31 -9.28 -10.30
N THR A 194 15.04 -9.47 -9.21
CA THR A 194 14.58 -9.12 -7.85
C THR A 194 14.71 -7.63 -7.60
N PRO A 195 13.59 -6.89 -7.40
CA PRO A 195 13.64 -5.47 -7.08
C PRO A 195 14.22 -5.26 -5.69
N LYS A 196 14.99 -4.19 -5.53
CA LYS A 196 15.48 -3.75 -4.24
C LYS A 196 14.56 -2.67 -3.71
N LEU A 197 14.11 -2.85 -2.49
CA LEU A 197 13.21 -1.95 -1.79
C LEU A 197 13.91 -1.32 -0.60
N GLY A 198 13.59 -0.07 -0.31
CA GLY A 198 14.06 0.61 0.87
C GLY A 198 12.99 1.56 1.42
N VAL A 199 12.77 1.51 2.74
CA VAL A 199 11.94 2.49 3.44
C VAL A 199 12.83 3.66 3.85
N VAL A 200 12.47 4.86 3.45
CA VAL A 200 13.16 6.12 3.74
C VAL A 200 12.36 6.88 4.78
N HIS A 201 12.93 7.08 5.97
CA HIS A 201 12.30 7.82 7.05
C HIS A 201 12.62 9.31 6.93
N LEU A 202 11.60 10.17 7.03
CA LEU A 202 11.72 11.63 7.01
C LEU A 202 11.78 12.24 8.42
N GLY A 203 11.29 11.51 9.41
CA GLY A 203 11.22 11.87 10.82
C GLY A 203 10.59 10.73 11.62
N ASP A 204 10.06 11.04 12.82
CA ASP A 204 9.54 10.02 13.73
C ASP A 204 8.25 9.34 13.23
N TYR A 205 7.48 10.00 12.36
CA TYR A 205 6.16 9.51 11.92
C TYR A 205 5.94 9.57 10.41
N ASP A 206 6.96 9.87 9.61
CA ASP A 206 6.80 10.05 8.17
C ASP A 206 7.86 9.25 7.41
N SER A 207 7.41 8.49 6.42
CA SER A 207 8.27 7.65 5.60
C SER A 207 7.70 7.47 4.20
N PHE A 208 8.55 7.11 3.25
CA PHE A 208 8.14 6.70 1.92
C PHE A 208 8.96 5.51 1.45
N MET A 209 8.40 4.74 0.53
CA MET A 209 9.05 3.56 -0.02
C MET A 209 9.70 3.87 -1.37
N MET A 210 10.96 3.48 -1.51
CA MET A 210 11.71 3.53 -2.78
C MET A 210 11.88 2.12 -3.36
N ALA A 211 11.72 1.99 -4.68
CA ALA A 211 11.98 0.75 -5.41
C ALA A 211 12.96 0.97 -6.56
N ASP A 212 13.91 0.06 -6.74
CA ASP A 212 14.69 -0.02 -7.97
C ASP A 212 13.83 -0.65 -9.06
N ILE A 213 13.69 0.03 -10.20
CA ILE A 213 13.00 -0.47 -11.38
C ILE A 213 14.06 -1.09 -12.31
N PRO A 214 14.31 -2.42 -12.21
CA PRO A 214 15.32 -3.07 -13.03
C PRO A 214 14.81 -3.23 -14.47
N GLY A 215 15.74 -3.24 -15.43
CA GLY A 215 15.46 -3.68 -16.79
C GLY A 215 14.79 -2.68 -17.73
N ILE A 216 14.59 -1.41 -17.34
CA ILE A 216 14.03 -0.41 -18.27
C ILE A 216 14.99 -0.17 -19.46
N ILE A 217 16.31 -0.30 -19.30
CA ILE A 217 17.31 0.10 -20.30
C ILE A 217 17.97 -1.07 -21.04
N GLU A 218 17.87 -2.31 -20.55
CA GLU A 218 18.51 -3.47 -21.18
C GLU A 218 17.50 -4.43 -21.83
N GLY A 219 16.90 -4.03 -22.96
CA GLY A 219 16.14 -4.95 -23.82
C GLY A 219 14.79 -5.42 -23.25
N ALA A 220 14.18 -4.68 -22.34
CA ALA A 220 12.85 -4.97 -21.82
C ALA A 220 11.78 -4.94 -22.94
N SER A 221 12.00 -4.16 -24.00
CA SER A 221 11.17 -4.11 -25.21
C SER A 221 11.17 -5.42 -26.03
N ASP A 222 12.18 -6.29 -25.85
CA ASP A 222 12.31 -7.55 -26.60
C ASP A 222 11.60 -8.75 -25.93
N GLY A 223 10.76 -8.52 -24.91
CA GLY A 223 9.90 -9.55 -24.31
C GLY A 223 10.65 -10.60 -23.47
N ARG A 224 11.92 -10.39 -23.16
CA ARG A 224 12.71 -11.31 -22.35
C ARG A 224 12.84 -10.84 -20.91
N GLY A 225 11.88 -11.20 -20.04
CA GLY A 225 12.22 -11.36 -18.63
C GLY A 225 11.48 -10.58 -17.58
N LEU A 226 10.60 -9.63 -17.89
CA LEU A 226 9.75 -9.01 -16.86
C LEU A 226 8.31 -9.49 -17.06
N GLY A 227 7.78 -10.26 -16.11
CA GLY A 227 6.40 -10.73 -16.19
C GLY A 227 5.40 -9.56 -16.22
N LEU A 228 4.28 -9.72 -16.92
CA LEU A 228 3.21 -8.72 -17.01
C LEU A 228 2.71 -8.27 -15.61
N GLU A 229 2.81 -9.13 -14.61
CA GLU A 229 2.44 -8.83 -13.23
C GLU A 229 3.41 -7.85 -12.57
N PHE A 230 4.73 -7.97 -12.81
CA PHE A 230 5.71 -7.02 -12.31
C PHE A 230 5.52 -5.62 -12.93
N LEU A 231 5.14 -5.54 -14.21
CA LEU A 231 4.80 -4.29 -14.89
C LEU A 231 3.65 -3.57 -14.18
N LYS A 232 2.58 -4.30 -13.85
CA LYS A 232 1.42 -3.75 -13.11
C LYS A 232 1.81 -3.21 -11.73
N HIS A 233 2.81 -3.81 -11.08
CA HIS A 233 3.27 -3.35 -9.76
C HIS A 233 4.09 -2.06 -9.86
N ILE A 234 4.95 -1.93 -10.87
CA ILE A 234 5.73 -0.70 -11.09
C ILE A 234 4.84 0.46 -11.54
N GLU A 235 3.83 0.20 -12.35
CA GLU A 235 2.85 1.22 -12.79
C GLU A 235 2.14 1.91 -11.62
N ARG A 236 2.14 1.31 -10.43
CA ARG A 236 1.57 1.89 -9.20
C ARG A 236 2.52 2.81 -8.44
N THR A 237 3.75 3.04 -8.92
CA THR A 237 4.64 4.06 -8.33
C THR A 237 4.04 5.45 -8.49
N LYS A 238 4.09 6.26 -7.41
CA LYS A 238 3.47 7.60 -7.40
C LYS A 238 4.31 8.62 -8.15
N THR A 239 5.64 8.52 -8.02
CA THR A 239 6.60 9.42 -8.65
C THR A 239 7.86 8.67 -9.06
N LEU A 240 8.66 9.27 -9.93
CA LEU A 240 9.90 8.68 -10.43
C LEU A 240 11.11 9.54 -10.07
N LEU A 241 12.25 8.90 -9.84
CA LEU A 241 13.55 9.56 -9.76
C LEU A 241 14.44 9.05 -10.89
N LEU A 242 14.67 9.89 -11.89
CA LEU A 242 15.57 9.59 -13.01
C LEU A 242 17.02 9.84 -12.55
N MET A 243 17.85 8.82 -12.67
CA MET A 243 19.24 8.88 -12.24
C MET A 243 20.17 8.98 -13.45
N ILE A 244 20.96 10.05 -13.54
CA ILE A 244 21.90 10.36 -14.61
C ILE A 244 23.31 10.30 -14.04
N ASP A 245 24.21 9.63 -14.71
CA ASP A 245 25.61 9.47 -14.29
C ASP A 245 26.48 10.60 -14.85
N ALA A 246 26.99 11.48 -13.98
CA ALA A 246 27.87 12.58 -14.35
C ALA A 246 29.25 12.13 -14.87
N ALA A 247 29.70 10.95 -14.44
CA ALA A 247 30.99 10.35 -14.84
C ALA A 247 30.90 9.47 -16.08
N ASN A 248 29.71 9.35 -16.72
CA ASN A 248 29.51 8.53 -17.89
C ASN A 248 30.08 9.20 -19.14
N TYR A 249 30.59 8.39 -20.09
CA TYR A 249 31.07 8.87 -21.41
C TYR A 249 29.95 9.44 -22.31
N ARG A 250 28.68 9.15 -22.00
CA ARG A 250 27.50 9.68 -22.70
C ARG A 250 27.08 11.00 -22.08
N GLU A 251 26.75 11.96 -22.93
CA GLU A 251 26.22 13.26 -22.48
C GLU A 251 24.97 13.10 -21.59
N MET A 252 24.82 13.91 -20.57
CA MET A 252 23.68 13.83 -19.64
C MET A 252 22.34 14.03 -20.35
N LYS A 253 22.27 14.95 -21.34
CA LYS A 253 21.08 15.14 -22.18
C LYS A 253 20.68 13.86 -22.89
N TYR A 254 21.63 13.17 -23.52
CA TYR A 254 21.38 11.90 -24.20
C TYR A 254 20.87 10.82 -23.23
N GLN A 255 21.47 10.71 -22.03
CA GLN A 255 21.01 9.79 -21.00
C GLN A 255 19.56 10.09 -20.60
N TYR A 256 19.26 11.37 -20.38
CA TYR A 256 17.93 11.86 -19.98
C TYR A 256 16.85 11.56 -21.03
N GLU A 257 17.10 11.95 -22.30
CA GLU A 257 16.16 11.73 -23.40
C GLU A 257 15.92 10.22 -23.64
N THR A 258 16.98 9.41 -23.55
CA THR A 258 16.85 7.95 -23.69
C THR A 258 15.99 7.36 -22.59
N LEU A 259 16.17 7.81 -21.31
CA LEU A 259 15.35 7.35 -20.20
C LEU A 259 13.86 7.67 -20.40
N LEU A 260 13.54 8.88 -20.87
CA LEU A 260 12.16 9.27 -21.15
C LEU A 260 11.53 8.45 -22.25
N VAL A 261 12.27 8.20 -23.35
CA VAL A 261 11.81 7.37 -24.46
C VAL A 261 11.59 5.93 -24.03
N GLU A 262 12.50 5.36 -23.24
CA GLU A 262 12.34 4.01 -22.71
C GLU A 262 11.16 3.89 -21.73
N LEU A 263 10.94 4.88 -20.84
CA LEU A 263 9.77 4.93 -19.98
C LEU A 263 8.47 4.93 -20.79
N GLN A 264 8.40 5.73 -21.86
CA GLN A 264 7.23 5.81 -22.71
C GLN A 264 6.97 4.49 -23.46
N ARG A 265 8.02 3.83 -23.94
CA ARG A 265 7.92 2.50 -24.56
C ARG A 265 7.49 1.42 -23.58
N TYR A 266 7.92 1.57 -22.32
CA TYR A 266 7.67 0.59 -21.27
C TYR A 266 6.23 0.66 -20.76
N SER A 267 5.73 1.87 -20.45
CA SER A 267 4.36 2.10 -20.00
C SER A 267 3.99 3.57 -20.18
N GLU A 268 2.86 3.81 -20.87
CA GLU A 268 2.28 5.15 -21.00
C GLU A 268 1.92 5.74 -19.64
N THR A 269 1.44 4.90 -18.72
CA THR A 269 1.10 5.32 -17.35
C THR A 269 2.31 5.85 -16.59
N LEU A 270 3.47 5.17 -16.69
CA LEU A 270 4.71 5.63 -16.06
C LEU A 270 5.26 6.90 -16.68
N ALA A 271 5.16 7.04 -17.99
CA ALA A 271 5.62 8.23 -18.70
C ALA A 271 4.87 9.50 -18.31
N THR A 272 3.64 9.38 -17.80
CA THR A 272 2.83 10.51 -17.31
C THR A 272 3.05 10.85 -15.83
N ARG A 273 3.85 10.05 -15.10
CA ARG A 273 4.13 10.31 -13.68
C ARG A 273 5.00 11.54 -13.49
N LYS A 274 4.79 12.22 -12.37
CA LYS A 274 5.69 13.29 -11.90
C LYS A 274 7.07 12.70 -11.63
N TYR A 275 8.11 13.42 -11.98
CA TYR A 275 9.48 12.93 -11.79
C TYR A 275 10.46 14.02 -11.39
N ALA A 276 11.55 13.58 -10.78
CA ALA A 276 12.71 14.39 -10.48
C ALA A 276 13.98 13.77 -11.10
N VAL A 277 15.05 14.53 -11.16
CA VAL A 277 16.34 14.10 -11.69
C VAL A 277 17.42 14.18 -10.63
N ALA A 278 18.15 13.08 -10.44
CA ALA A 278 19.38 13.04 -9.63
C ALA A 278 20.60 12.85 -10.54
N ILE A 279 21.54 13.79 -10.50
CA ILE A 279 22.81 13.66 -11.18
C ILE A 279 23.78 13.00 -10.21
N THR A 280 24.22 11.79 -10.52
CA THR A 280 24.95 10.90 -9.61
C THR A 280 26.45 10.88 -9.86
N LYS A 281 27.22 10.33 -8.91
CA LYS A 281 28.68 10.14 -8.98
C LYS A 281 29.47 11.43 -9.12
N ILE A 282 28.99 12.51 -8.51
CA ILE A 282 29.69 13.81 -8.54
C ILE A 282 30.98 13.80 -7.71
N ASP A 283 31.20 12.79 -6.89
CA ASP A 283 32.42 12.61 -6.07
C ASP A 283 33.69 12.40 -6.90
N SER A 284 33.58 12.05 -8.17
CA SER A 284 34.70 11.91 -9.11
C SER A 284 35.13 13.21 -9.78
N LEU A 285 34.40 14.31 -9.56
CA LEU A 285 34.58 15.61 -10.22
C LEU A 285 34.79 16.72 -9.18
N SER A 286 35.43 17.81 -9.58
CA SER A 286 35.49 19.00 -8.76
C SER A 286 34.16 19.74 -8.71
N LEU A 287 33.94 20.59 -7.68
CA LEU A 287 32.71 21.34 -7.53
C LEU A 287 32.44 22.26 -8.76
N GLU A 288 33.48 22.84 -9.34
CA GLU A 288 33.37 23.71 -10.52
C GLU A 288 32.92 22.92 -11.76
N GLU A 289 33.51 21.74 -11.98
CA GLU A 289 33.12 20.82 -13.06
C GLU A 289 31.66 20.34 -12.91
N VAL A 290 31.25 19.93 -11.69
CA VAL A 290 29.86 19.55 -11.40
C VAL A 290 28.91 20.68 -11.74
N ASN A 291 29.17 21.88 -11.26
CA ASN A 291 28.31 23.05 -11.50
C ASN A 291 28.21 23.39 -12.99
N GLN A 292 29.31 23.33 -13.72
CA GLN A 292 29.32 23.58 -15.18
C GLN A 292 28.47 22.49 -15.91
N LEU A 293 28.62 21.24 -15.53
CA LEU A 293 27.84 20.13 -16.10
C LEU A 293 26.33 20.28 -15.81
N VAL A 294 25.97 20.63 -14.57
CA VAL A 294 24.58 20.83 -14.17
C VAL A 294 23.97 22.03 -14.92
N GLU A 295 24.68 23.16 -15.01
CA GLU A 295 24.22 24.35 -15.75
C GLU A 295 24.03 24.05 -17.25
N THR A 296 24.95 23.31 -17.85
CA THR A 296 24.84 22.88 -19.27
C THR A 296 23.62 22.00 -19.44
N PHE A 297 23.46 20.99 -18.58
CA PHE A 297 22.30 20.07 -18.62
C PHE A 297 20.97 20.81 -18.47
N LEU A 298 20.86 21.73 -17.47
CA LEU A 298 19.65 22.54 -17.28
C LEU A 298 19.33 23.37 -18.53
N SER A 299 20.34 24.02 -19.11
CA SER A 299 20.19 24.79 -20.36
C SER A 299 19.71 23.91 -21.52
N ASP A 300 20.25 22.70 -21.65
CA ASP A 300 19.90 21.73 -22.70
C ASP A 300 18.45 21.25 -22.63
N ILE A 301 17.87 21.19 -21.42
CA ILE A 301 16.46 20.82 -21.21
C ILE A 301 15.55 22.04 -21.03
N GLY A 302 16.07 23.27 -21.28
CA GLY A 302 15.29 24.51 -21.24
C GLY A 302 15.02 25.08 -19.85
N LEU A 303 15.72 24.61 -18.82
CA LEU A 303 15.55 25.05 -17.43
C LEU A 303 16.67 26.02 -17.01
N LYS A 304 16.41 26.77 -15.95
CA LYS A 304 17.38 27.66 -15.34
C LYS A 304 17.61 27.33 -13.89
N LYS A 305 18.89 27.38 -13.44
CA LYS A 305 19.22 27.15 -12.03
C LYS A 305 18.46 28.12 -11.11
N ASN A 306 18.13 27.64 -9.92
CA ASN A 306 17.55 28.47 -8.87
C ASN A 306 17.92 27.91 -7.48
N ASP A 307 17.55 28.65 -6.44
CA ASP A 307 17.90 28.32 -5.06
C ASP A 307 16.76 27.63 -4.28
N MET A 308 15.77 27.09 -4.97
CA MET A 308 14.58 26.48 -4.33
C MET A 308 14.89 25.28 -3.44
N LEU A 309 15.95 24.54 -3.75
CA LEU A 309 16.35 23.36 -2.96
C LEU A 309 17.20 23.70 -1.73
N THR A 310 17.59 24.96 -1.52
CA THR A 310 18.35 25.37 -0.33
C THR A 310 17.61 25.15 0.97
N GLN A 311 16.26 25.20 0.95
CA GLN A 311 15.40 24.87 2.08
C GLN A 311 15.60 23.44 2.61
N TYR A 312 16.10 22.51 1.80
CA TYR A 312 16.39 21.13 2.16
C TYR A 312 17.84 20.91 2.59
N LYS A 313 18.53 21.92 3.09
CA LYS A 313 19.93 21.84 3.53
C LYS A 313 20.89 21.38 2.41
N LEU A 314 20.75 21.95 1.22
CA LEU A 314 21.68 21.72 0.12
C LEU A 314 23.10 22.08 0.56
N ASN A 315 24.09 21.24 0.21
CA ASN A 315 25.48 21.55 0.47
C ASN A 315 25.89 22.84 -0.27
N GLU A 316 26.64 23.70 0.40
CA GLU A 316 27.05 25.02 -0.13
C GLU A 316 27.79 24.89 -1.46
N GLY A 317 27.47 25.79 -2.40
CA GLY A 317 28.16 25.93 -3.68
C GLY A 317 27.67 25.04 -4.81
N TYR A 318 26.76 24.09 -4.56
CA TYR A 318 26.19 23.26 -5.64
C TYR A 318 25.04 23.94 -6.37
N VAL A 319 25.07 23.89 -7.70
CA VAL A 319 23.97 24.35 -8.57
C VAL A 319 22.85 23.31 -8.58
N SER A 320 21.62 23.78 -8.49
CA SER A 320 20.43 22.95 -8.53
C SER A 320 19.25 23.65 -9.20
N TYR A 321 18.18 22.90 -9.45
CA TYR A 321 16.90 23.42 -9.92
C TYR A 321 15.78 22.82 -9.07
N GLY A 322 14.80 23.62 -8.69
CA GLY A 322 13.57 23.18 -8.05
C GLY A 322 12.37 23.93 -8.61
N PHE A 323 11.26 23.24 -8.82
CA PHE A 323 10.02 23.89 -9.22
C PHE A 323 9.50 24.78 -8.08
N GLN A 324 9.22 26.03 -8.39
CA GLN A 324 8.62 26.96 -7.41
C GLN A 324 7.14 26.65 -7.32
N LYS A 325 6.72 26.17 -6.16
CA LYS A 325 5.29 25.94 -5.90
C LYS A 325 4.67 27.26 -5.44
N ASP A 326 3.95 27.92 -6.32
CA ASP A 326 2.98 28.94 -5.93
C ASP A 326 1.67 28.26 -5.52
N PHE A 327 1.01 28.76 -4.48
CA PHE A 327 -0.26 28.21 -3.99
C PHE A 327 -1.27 28.10 -5.14
N GLY A 328 -1.74 26.87 -5.44
CA GLY A 328 -2.73 26.60 -6.47
C GLY A 328 -2.17 26.28 -7.86
N VAL A 329 -0.86 26.21 -8.05
CA VAL A 329 -0.25 25.78 -9.32
C VAL A 329 0.04 24.29 -9.28
N ALA A 330 -0.54 23.54 -10.22
CA ALA A 330 -0.29 22.10 -10.37
C ALA A 330 1.19 21.86 -10.75
N LEU A 331 1.76 20.77 -10.24
CA LEU A 331 3.12 20.36 -10.61
C LEU A 331 3.22 20.06 -12.12
N PRO A 332 4.33 20.43 -12.81
CA PRO A 332 4.51 20.16 -14.23
C PRO A 332 4.47 18.65 -14.53
N GLN A 333 3.98 18.30 -15.71
CA GLN A 333 3.89 16.88 -16.12
C GLN A 333 5.07 16.41 -16.97
N ASN A 334 5.65 17.32 -17.77
CA ASN A 334 6.67 16.97 -18.76
C ASN A 334 8.06 17.53 -18.43
N GLU A 335 8.20 18.13 -17.27
CA GLU A 335 9.46 18.72 -16.79
C GLU A 335 9.80 18.14 -15.43
N PRO A 336 11.09 18.00 -15.08
CA PRO A 336 11.47 17.53 -13.76
C PRO A 336 11.06 18.53 -12.69
N ILE A 337 10.51 18.04 -11.58
CA ILE A 337 10.14 18.85 -10.42
C ILE A 337 11.40 19.48 -9.77
N PHE A 338 12.48 18.70 -9.76
CA PHE A 338 13.78 19.20 -9.36
C PHE A 338 14.92 18.46 -10.07
N VAL A 339 16.08 19.10 -10.14
CA VAL A 339 17.35 18.54 -10.59
C VAL A 339 18.40 18.77 -9.50
N LEU A 340 18.99 17.70 -8.98
CA LEU A 340 19.89 17.72 -7.84
C LEU A 340 21.15 16.89 -8.09
N PRO A 341 22.38 17.47 -8.02
CA PRO A 341 23.61 16.69 -8.03
C PRO A 341 23.83 16.00 -6.68
N ILE A 342 24.15 14.70 -6.71
CA ILE A 342 24.32 13.87 -5.52
C ILE A 342 25.54 12.95 -5.61
N SER A 343 26.09 12.61 -4.45
CA SER A 343 26.93 11.42 -4.30
C SER A 343 26.39 10.55 -3.17
N SER A 344 25.96 9.35 -3.53
CA SER A 344 25.50 8.36 -2.54
C SER A 344 26.66 7.81 -1.71
N VAL A 345 27.87 7.75 -2.24
CA VAL A 345 29.07 7.22 -1.57
C VAL A 345 29.67 8.25 -0.62
N ALA A 346 29.77 9.52 -1.08
CA ALA A 346 30.31 10.62 -0.28
C ALA A 346 29.24 11.31 0.59
N HIS A 347 27.98 10.84 0.55
CA HIS A 347 26.84 11.44 1.25
C HIS A 347 26.60 12.93 0.92
N VAL A 348 27.00 13.39 -0.30
CA VAL A 348 26.78 14.76 -0.73
C VAL A 348 25.34 14.90 -1.22
N ASN A 349 24.61 15.88 -0.69
CA ASN A 349 23.22 16.21 -1.02
C ASN A 349 22.20 15.08 -0.85
N THR A 350 22.56 13.97 -0.20
CA THR A 350 21.66 12.83 0.02
C THR A 350 20.54 13.15 1.01
N GLU A 351 20.84 13.98 2.03
CA GLU A 351 19.82 14.46 2.98
C GLU A 351 18.83 15.41 2.29
N SER A 352 19.34 16.31 1.46
CA SER A 352 18.51 17.23 0.66
C SER A 352 17.59 16.46 -0.29
N LEU A 353 18.12 15.43 -0.95
CA LEU A 353 17.32 14.55 -1.82
C LEU A 353 16.22 13.86 -1.04
N ARG A 354 16.52 13.35 0.16
CA ARG A 354 15.55 12.65 1.03
C ARG A 354 14.33 13.52 1.34
N TYR A 355 14.56 14.77 1.76
CA TYR A 355 13.48 15.69 2.09
C TYR A 355 12.73 16.20 0.85
N ALA A 356 13.44 16.52 -0.24
CA ALA A 356 12.81 16.96 -1.49
C ALA A 356 11.92 15.87 -2.11
N LEU A 357 12.35 14.60 -2.05
CA LEU A 357 11.52 13.46 -2.48
C LEU A 357 10.31 13.26 -1.55
N GLY A 358 10.50 13.40 -0.23
CA GLY A 358 9.42 13.29 0.74
C GLY A 358 8.31 14.31 0.47
N ASP A 359 8.67 15.56 0.24
CA ASP A 359 7.71 16.60 -0.10
C ASP A 359 7.04 16.35 -1.45
N LEU A 360 7.79 15.87 -2.46
CA LEU A 360 7.22 15.51 -3.76
C LEU A 360 6.16 14.39 -3.60
N VAL A 361 6.46 13.35 -2.82
CA VAL A 361 5.52 12.24 -2.55
C VAL A 361 4.26 12.76 -1.85
N LYS A 362 4.38 13.66 -0.86
CA LYS A 362 3.23 14.27 -0.18
C LYS A 362 2.33 15.03 -1.15
N HIS A 363 2.92 15.87 -1.98
CA HIS A 363 2.17 16.65 -2.96
C HIS A 363 1.44 15.79 -3.99
N VAL A 364 2.08 14.71 -4.45
CA VAL A 364 1.42 13.78 -5.37
C VAL A 364 0.28 13.00 -4.69
N LYS A 365 0.39 12.72 -3.38
CA LYS A 365 -0.70 12.13 -2.60
C LYS A 365 -1.89 13.09 -2.52
N GLU A 366 -1.64 14.34 -2.12
CA GLU A 366 -2.66 15.40 -2.02
C GLU A 366 -3.39 15.65 -3.36
N GLU A 367 -2.67 15.75 -4.48
CA GLU A 367 -3.26 15.92 -5.82
C GLU A 367 -4.16 14.75 -6.26
N ASN A 368 -3.87 13.53 -5.76
CA ASN A 368 -4.67 12.34 -6.07
C ASN A 368 -5.91 12.20 -5.17
N GLU A 369 -5.89 12.77 -3.98
CA GLU A 369 -7.03 12.78 -3.04
C GLU A 369 -8.08 13.85 -3.42
N GLU A 370 -7.67 14.91 -4.13
CA GLU A 370 -8.57 15.97 -4.62
C GLU A 370 -9.29 15.61 -5.93
N LYS A 371 -8.90 14.54 -6.61
CA LYS A 371 -9.52 14.04 -7.88
C LYS A 371 -10.48 12.90 -7.63
#